data_b8f4012dc894d62d6aa2612c026349a9
#
_entry.id   b8f4012dc894d62d6aa2612c026349a9
#
_cell.length_a   1.000
_cell.length_b   1.000
_cell.length_c   1.000
_cell.angle_alpha   90.00
_cell.angle_beta   90.00
_cell.angle_gamma   90.00
#
_symmetry.space_group_name_H-M   'P 1'
#
loop_
_entity.id
_entity.type
_entity.pdbx_description
1 polymer ?
#
loop_
_entity_poly.entity_id
_entity_poly.type
_entity_poly.pdbx_seq_one_letter_code
_entity_poly.pdbx_strand_id
1 'polypeptide(L)'
;MEDETTTQPTPDVPKATLKTEDTGKIFEKAICDAYGIPYDGPFQYSQADVDNLTPRLKRLVTDNLFPACVHTASKGARYDFTALGSGGGSGSGGSGHLSAKSNKKKGGKIAPQVVGQSHPQKFCQELGIEYTTPENLKQYIQANIMTVLPMLWKYTFDSPIVYYVKDTNDIRFITASGSPDWSSFQYVWTRTHDKWTNSSSLKVIIEDGCGKRKEESILEFQFHTKSRQNMAVRWTIDKVLRIFSGHFTVVSL
;
A
#
# COMPACT_ATOMS: atom_id res chain seq x y z
N MET A 1 5.90 63.23 -18.70
CA MET A 1 5.22 62.69 -17.54
C MET A 1 4.98 61.22 -17.87
N GLU A 2 5.92 60.39 -17.45
CA GLU A 2 5.87 58.94 -17.62
C GLU A 2 5.31 58.33 -16.33
N ASP A 3 4.23 57.61 -16.46
CA ASP A 3 3.49 56.99 -15.33
C ASP A 3 4.13 55.66 -15.01
N GLU A 4 4.96 55.61 -13.97
CA GLU A 4 5.54 54.36 -13.43
C GLU A 4 4.46 53.56 -12.70
N THR A 5 3.91 52.55 -13.35
CA THR A 5 3.04 51.55 -12.74
C THR A 5 3.87 50.58 -11.89
N THR A 6 3.95 50.85 -10.59
CA THR A 6 4.57 49.96 -9.60
C THR A 6 3.72 48.70 -9.42
N THR A 7 4.13 47.60 -10.04
CA THR A 7 3.54 46.28 -9.79
C THR A 7 3.98 45.78 -8.42
N GLN A 8 3.06 45.77 -7.46
CA GLN A 8 3.29 45.13 -6.15
C GLN A 8 3.44 43.61 -6.31
N PRO A 9 4.43 42.98 -5.66
CA PRO A 9 4.55 41.52 -5.65
C PRO A 9 3.36 40.90 -4.93
N THR A 10 2.70 39.96 -5.58
CA THR A 10 1.66 39.11 -4.99
C THR A 10 2.21 38.34 -3.80
N PRO A 11 1.55 38.32 -2.63
CA PRO A 11 2.02 37.59 -1.46
C PRO A 11 2.11 36.11 -1.77
N ASP A 12 3.27 35.53 -1.47
CA ASP A 12 3.54 34.09 -1.58
C ASP A 12 2.58 33.34 -0.65
N VAL A 13 1.53 32.72 -1.19
CA VAL A 13 0.62 31.87 -0.44
C VAL A 13 1.41 30.61 -0.03
N PRO A 14 1.54 30.31 1.25
CA PRO A 14 2.28 29.12 1.69
C PRO A 14 1.67 27.88 1.05
N LYS A 15 2.42 27.13 0.24
CA LYS A 15 1.98 25.86 -0.31
C LYS A 15 1.66 24.92 0.85
N ALA A 16 0.38 24.67 1.09
CA ALA A 16 -0.06 23.73 2.10
C ALA A 16 0.65 22.37 1.88
N THR A 17 1.31 21.87 2.92
CA THR A 17 2.03 20.60 2.83
C THR A 17 1.02 19.46 2.63
N LEU A 18 0.97 18.89 1.44
CA LEU A 18 0.07 17.78 1.11
C LEU A 18 0.19 16.65 2.15
N LYS A 19 -0.94 16.17 2.65
CA LYS A 19 -0.99 14.99 3.51
C LYS A 19 -0.73 13.72 2.67
N THR A 20 -0.43 12.60 3.30
CA THR A 20 -0.24 11.31 2.60
C THR A 20 -1.53 10.86 1.91
N GLU A 21 -2.66 11.12 2.51
CA GLU A 21 -3.98 10.86 1.96
C GLU A 21 -4.24 11.64 0.66
N ASP A 22 -3.85 12.92 0.64
CA ASP A 22 -3.99 13.78 -0.55
C ASP A 22 -3.20 13.20 -1.74
N THR A 23 -1.98 12.70 -1.48
CA THR A 23 -1.15 12.04 -2.51
C THR A 23 -1.85 10.78 -3.05
N GLY A 24 -2.55 10.02 -2.20
CA GLY A 24 -3.34 8.86 -2.61
C GLY A 24 -4.47 9.26 -3.55
N LYS A 25 -5.24 10.29 -3.19
CA LYS A 25 -6.37 10.77 -4.00
C LYS A 25 -5.94 11.34 -5.35
N ILE A 26 -4.84 12.09 -5.40
CA ILE A 26 -4.24 12.57 -6.65
C ILE A 26 -3.83 11.39 -7.53
N PHE A 27 -3.23 10.36 -6.95
CA PHE A 27 -2.78 9.19 -7.69
C PHE A 27 -3.94 8.35 -8.24
N GLU A 28 -4.98 8.09 -7.43
CA GLU A 28 -6.20 7.42 -7.88
C GLU A 28 -6.88 8.19 -9.03
N LYS A 29 -6.99 9.53 -8.92
CA LYS A 29 -7.53 10.38 -9.99
C LYS A 29 -6.72 10.29 -11.28
N ALA A 30 -5.38 10.29 -11.18
CA ALA A 30 -4.50 10.16 -12.34
C ALA A 30 -4.67 8.79 -13.04
N ILE A 31 -4.93 7.73 -12.29
CA ILE A 31 -5.28 6.42 -12.88
C ILE A 31 -6.63 6.53 -13.60
N CYS A 32 -7.65 7.17 -13.00
CA CYS A 32 -8.93 7.39 -13.67
C CYS A 32 -8.76 8.12 -15.01
N ASP A 33 -7.96 9.20 -15.02
CA ASP A 33 -7.72 9.99 -16.23
C ASP A 33 -6.93 9.20 -17.29
N ALA A 34 -6.01 8.33 -16.86
CA ALA A 34 -5.27 7.45 -17.76
C ALA A 34 -6.19 6.43 -18.47
N TYR A 35 -7.23 5.96 -17.80
CA TYR A 35 -8.25 5.07 -18.35
C TYR A 35 -9.42 5.81 -19.04
N GLY A 36 -9.51 7.14 -18.91
CA GLY A 36 -10.66 7.91 -19.41
C GLY A 36 -11.96 7.61 -18.67
N ILE A 37 -11.88 7.24 -17.39
CA ILE A 37 -13.05 6.90 -16.56
C ILE A 37 -13.32 7.99 -15.51
N PRO A 38 -14.58 8.15 -15.05
CA PRO A 38 -14.90 9.10 -14.00
C PRO A 38 -14.24 8.69 -12.67
N TYR A 39 -13.75 9.68 -11.92
CA TYR A 39 -13.36 9.54 -10.54
C TYR A 39 -14.62 9.56 -9.66
N ASP A 40 -14.83 8.53 -8.85
CA ASP A 40 -16.00 8.45 -7.96
C ASP A 40 -15.71 9.21 -6.66
N GLY A 41 -16.46 10.29 -6.46
CA GLY A 41 -16.39 11.16 -5.28
C GLY A 41 -15.88 12.58 -5.58
N PRO A 42 -15.88 13.46 -4.57
CA PRO A 42 -15.38 14.82 -4.71
C PRO A 42 -13.85 14.83 -4.87
N PHE A 43 -13.37 15.61 -5.83
CA PHE A 43 -11.95 15.86 -6.03
C PHE A 43 -11.65 17.34 -5.86
N GLN A 44 -10.80 17.69 -4.91
CA GLN A 44 -10.45 19.06 -4.54
C GLN A 44 -8.94 19.28 -4.43
N TYR A 45 -8.16 18.44 -5.12
CA TYR A 45 -6.69 18.46 -5.11
C TYR A 45 -6.15 19.06 -6.41
N SER A 46 -4.83 19.18 -6.51
CA SER A 46 -4.14 19.76 -7.66
C SER A 46 -4.36 18.94 -8.94
N GLN A 47 -5.04 19.51 -9.93
CA GLN A 47 -5.15 18.91 -11.26
C GLN A 47 -3.79 18.84 -11.96
N ALA A 48 -2.91 19.81 -11.76
CA ALA A 48 -1.56 19.78 -12.32
C ALA A 48 -0.73 18.58 -11.85
N ASP A 49 -0.89 18.18 -10.57
CA ASP A 49 -0.24 16.95 -10.06
C ASP A 49 -0.81 15.69 -10.73
N VAL A 50 -2.12 15.67 -11.01
CA VAL A 50 -2.78 14.59 -11.77
C VAL A 50 -2.24 14.51 -13.19
N ASP A 51 -2.20 15.65 -13.90
CA ASP A 51 -1.76 15.76 -15.29
C ASP A 51 -0.29 15.30 -15.46
N ASN A 52 0.56 15.54 -14.46
CA ASN A 52 1.95 15.09 -14.45
C ASN A 52 2.09 13.56 -14.34
N LEU A 53 1.15 12.88 -13.70
CA LEU A 53 1.19 11.42 -13.51
C LEU A 53 0.52 10.66 -14.65
N THR A 54 -0.57 11.20 -15.20
CA THR A 54 -1.43 10.56 -16.18
C THR A 54 -0.69 10.00 -17.42
N PRO A 55 0.27 10.69 -18.05
CA PRO A 55 0.97 10.15 -19.23
C PRO A 55 1.70 8.83 -18.96
N ARG A 56 2.32 8.70 -17.80
CA ARG A 56 3.02 7.48 -17.40
C ARG A 56 2.03 6.35 -17.08
N LEU A 57 0.95 6.68 -16.43
CA LEU A 57 -0.10 5.72 -16.05
C LEU A 57 -0.88 5.18 -17.26
N LYS A 58 -0.89 5.91 -18.40
CA LYS A 58 -1.44 5.39 -19.67
C LYS A 58 -0.79 4.07 -20.11
N ARG A 59 0.44 3.79 -19.67
CA ARG A 59 1.10 2.52 -19.92
C ARG A 59 0.37 1.32 -19.31
N LEU A 60 -0.44 1.51 -18.28
CA LEU A 60 -1.33 0.45 -17.77
C LEU A 60 -2.25 -0.08 -18.89
N VAL A 61 -2.73 0.82 -19.76
CA VAL A 61 -3.61 0.51 -20.88
C VAL A 61 -2.81 0.12 -22.12
N THR A 62 -1.82 0.94 -22.53
CA THR A 62 -1.06 0.73 -23.79
C THR A 62 -0.23 -0.53 -23.78
N ASP A 63 0.35 -0.88 -22.63
CA ASP A 63 1.16 -2.09 -22.47
C ASP A 63 0.29 -3.30 -22.02
N ASN A 64 -1.03 -3.12 -21.99
CA ASN A 64 -2.04 -4.14 -21.63
C ASN A 64 -1.76 -4.79 -20.25
N LEU A 65 -1.28 -3.98 -19.29
CA LEU A 65 -0.93 -4.46 -17.95
C LEU A 65 -2.16 -4.73 -17.08
N PHE A 66 -3.22 -3.92 -17.27
CA PHE A 66 -4.50 -4.12 -16.59
C PHE A 66 -5.66 -3.74 -17.53
N PRO A 67 -6.76 -4.53 -17.59
CA PRO A 67 -7.86 -4.32 -18.53
C PRO A 67 -8.66 -3.05 -18.20
N ALA A 68 -9.61 -2.72 -19.09
CA ALA A 68 -10.60 -1.68 -18.85
C ALA A 68 -11.32 -1.89 -17.52
N CYS A 69 -11.49 -0.83 -16.73
CA CYS A 69 -11.96 -0.91 -15.36
C CYS A 69 -12.90 0.24 -14.99
N VAL A 70 -13.46 0.17 -13.80
CA VAL A 70 -14.18 1.26 -13.13
C VAL A 70 -13.51 1.57 -11.79
N HIS A 71 -13.61 2.83 -11.37
CA HIS A 71 -13.14 3.25 -10.04
C HIS A 71 -14.14 2.82 -8.97
N THR A 72 -13.68 2.10 -7.95
CA THR A 72 -14.52 1.50 -6.90
C THR A 72 -14.07 1.85 -5.48
N ALA A 73 -13.09 2.74 -5.32
CA ALA A 73 -12.50 3.10 -4.02
C ALA A 73 -13.49 3.78 -3.05
N SER A 74 -14.61 4.29 -3.54
CA SER A 74 -15.64 4.90 -2.71
C SER A 74 -16.39 3.85 -1.88
N LYS A 75 -16.83 4.24 -0.68
CA LYS A 75 -17.75 3.46 0.18
C LYS A 75 -17.17 2.17 0.78
N GLY A 76 -15.86 2.13 1.04
CA GLY A 76 -15.26 1.02 1.76
C GLY A 76 -15.08 -0.25 0.91
N ALA A 77 -15.08 -0.14 -0.41
CA ALA A 77 -14.68 -1.21 -1.29
C ALA A 77 -13.27 -1.70 -0.96
N ARG A 78 -13.05 -3.01 -1.12
CA ARG A 78 -11.73 -3.61 -0.84
C ARG A 78 -10.66 -3.14 -1.82
N TYR A 79 -11.02 -2.92 -3.08
CA TYR A 79 -10.10 -2.55 -4.15
C TYR A 79 -10.44 -1.18 -4.72
N ASP A 80 -9.43 -0.49 -5.21
CA ASP A 80 -9.58 0.86 -5.73
C ASP A 80 -10.18 0.86 -7.14
N PHE A 81 -9.92 -0.20 -7.92
CA PHE A 81 -10.46 -0.40 -9.28
C PHE A 81 -10.93 -1.83 -9.50
N THR A 82 -11.97 -1.98 -10.30
CA THR A 82 -12.54 -3.28 -10.71
C THR A 82 -12.60 -3.37 -12.22
N ALA A 83 -12.09 -4.46 -12.81
CA ALA A 83 -12.07 -4.68 -14.24
C ALA A 83 -13.48 -4.87 -14.80
N LEU A 84 -13.75 -4.32 -15.98
CA LEU A 84 -15.00 -4.52 -16.73
C LEU A 84 -14.96 -5.91 -17.36
N GLY A 85 -16.09 -6.66 -17.25
CA GLY A 85 -16.22 -7.96 -17.91
C GLY A 85 -15.61 -9.14 -17.15
N SER A 86 -15.03 -8.94 -15.97
CA SER A 86 -14.60 -10.02 -15.08
C SER A 86 -15.78 -10.64 -14.32
N GLY A 87 -16.81 -11.05 -15.04
CA GLY A 87 -17.89 -11.86 -14.48
C GLY A 87 -17.35 -13.25 -14.15
N GLY A 88 -17.10 -13.53 -12.87
CA GLY A 88 -17.08 -14.84 -12.20
C GLY A 88 -16.38 -16.06 -12.84
N GLY A 89 -15.53 -15.89 -13.84
CA GLY A 89 -14.84 -16.99 -14.49
C GLY A 89 -13.44 -17.20 -13.94
N SER A 90 -13.20 -18.32 -13.29
CA SER A 90 -11.88 -18.80 -12.87
C SER A 90 -11.06 -19.26 -14.09
N GLY A 91 -10.68 -18.34 -14.95
CA GLY A 91 -9.84 -18.62 -16.12
C GLY A 91 -8.59 -17.75 -16.10
N SER A 92 -7.45 -18.42 -15.99
CA SER A 92 -6.08 -17.92 -16.23
C SER A 92 -5.73 -16.51 -15.73
N GLY A 93 -5.31 -16.39 -14.46
CA GLY A 93 -4.18 -15.53 -14.08
C GLY A 93 -4.41 -14.04 -13.85
N GLY A 94 -5.54 -13.44 -14.14
CA GLY A 94 -5.77 -12.02 -13.94
C GLY A 94 -6.77 -11.72 -12.83
N SER A 95 -6.32 -11.13 -11.71
CA SER A 95 -7.24 -10.55 -10.74
C SER A 95 -8.10 -9.48 -11.42
N GLY A 96 -9.42 -9.58 -11.30
CA GLY A 96 -10.36 -8.57 -11.78
C GLY A 96 -10.32 -7.25 -11.01
N HIS A 97 -9.30 -7.04 -10.18
CA HIS A 97 -9.15 -5.90 -9.29
C HIS A 97 -7.74 -5.32 -9.35
N LEU A 98 -7.63 -4.02 -9.03
CA LEU A 98 -6.37 -3.29 -8.95
C LEU A 98 -6.36 -2.40 -7.70
N SER A 99 -5.25 -2.33 -7.01
CA SER A 99 -5.05 -1.43 -5.88
C SER A 99 -4.08 -0.31 -6.20
N ALA A 100 -4.42 0.91 -5.84
CA ALA A 100 -3.54 2.07 -5.88
C ALA A 100 -2.89 2.29 -4.50
N LYS A 101 -1.58 2.38 -4.46
CA LYS A 101 -0.83 2.67 -3.22
C LYS A 101 0.18 3.78 -3.47
N SER A 102 0.28 4.70 -2.54
CA SER A 102 1.24 5.80 -2.65
C SER A 102 2.00 6.04 -1.36
N ASN A 103 3.23 6.51 -1.49
CA ASN A 103 4.05 6.99 -0.39
C ASN A 103 4.73 8.30 -0.76
N LYS A 104 4.95 9.16 0.24
CA LYS A 104 5.67 10.42 0.02
C LYS A 104 7.17 10.20 -0.17
N LYS A 105 7.75 9.21 0.52
CA LYS A 105 9.19 8.96 0.57
C LYS A 105 9.51 7.51 0.17
N LYS A 106 10.69 7.34 -0.41
CA LYS A 106 11.29 6.02 -0.65
C LYS A 106 11.36 5.22 0.67
N GLY A 107 11.23 3.89 0.59
CA GLY A 107 11.18 3.03 1.77
C GLY A 107 9.85 3.11 2.53
N GLY A 108 8.82 3.62 1.89
CA GLY A 108 7.48 3.72 2.43
C GLY A 108 6.87 2.37 2.77
N LYS A 109 5.77 2.42 3.50
CA LYS A 109 5.04 1.23 3.95
C LYS A 109 3.65 1.22 3.34
N ILE A 110 3.18 0.04 2.94
CA ILE A 110 1.81 -0.17 2.46
C ILE A 110 1.03 -1.06 3.43
N ALA A 111 -0.23 -0.73 3.62
CA ALA A 111 -1.13 -1.51 4.47
C ALA A 111 -1.85 -2.59 3.64
N PRO A 112 -2.03 -3.81 4.19
CA PRO A 112 -3.00 -4.77 3.67
C PRO A 112 -4.37 -4.12 3.58
N GLN A 113 -5.15 -4.52 2.61
CA GLN A 113 -6.53 -4.06 2.52
C GLN A 113 -7.37 -4.70 3.63
N VAL A 114 -8.48 -4.09 3.99
CA VAL A 114 -9.43 -4.60 5.00
C VAL A 114 -8.83 -4.66 6.41
N VAL A 115 -7.70 -5.32 6.60
CA VAL A 115 -7.10 -5.57 7.92
C VAL A 115 -5.95 -4.61 8.28
N GLY A 116 -5.43 -3.87 7.32
CA GLY A 116 -4.20 -3.08 7.49
C GLY A 116 -4.35 -1.85 8.39
N GLN A 117 -5.56 -1.30 8.52
CA GLN A 117 -5.88 -0.15 9.37
C GLN A 117 -7.28 -0.31 9.98
N SER A 118 -7.58 -1.47 10.52
CA SER A 118 -8.89 -1.83 11.04
C SER A 118 -8.94 -1.81 12.57
N HIS A 119 -10.14 -1.90 13.12
CA HIS A 119 -10.31 -2.27 14.52
C HIS A 119 -9.72 -3.68 14.74
N PRO A 120 -9.03 -3.95 15.86
CA PRO A 120 -8.43 -5.26 16.15
C PRO A 120 -9.40 -6.44 16.06
N GLN A 121 -10.66 -6.22 16.39
CA GLN A 121 -11.71 -7.24 16.26
C GLN A 121 -11.87 -7.75 14.82
N LYS A 122 -11.83 -6.86 13.82
CA LYS A 122 -11.91 -7.24 12.42
C LYS A 122 -10.70 -8.07 11.99
N PHE A 123 -9.51 -7.69 12.46
CA PHE A 123 -8.29 -8.47 12.23
C PHE A 123 -8.40 -9.89 12.80
N CYS A 124 -8.94 -10.02 14.02
CA CYS A 124 -9.20 -11.32 14.65
C CYS A 124 -10.22 -12.15 13.88
N GLN A 125 -11.30 -11.53 13.39
CA GLN A 125 -12.31 -12.22 12.57
C GLN A 125 -11.71 -12.88 11.33
N GLU A 126 -10.78 -12.18 10.65
CA GLU A 126 -10.10 -12.72 9.47
C GLU A 126 -9.12 -13.88 9.80
N LEU A 127 -8.70 -13.98 11.06
CA LEU A 127 -7.90 -15.09 11.58
C LEU A 127 -8.77 -16.23 12.16
N GLY A 128 -10.09 -16.04 12.27
CA GLY A 128 -10.99 -16.99 12.89
C GLY A 128 -10.83 -17.10 14.42
N ILE A 129 -10.39 -16.03 15.08
CA ILE A 129 -10.16 -15.96 16.52
C ILE A 129 -11.00 -14.86 17.17
N GLU A 130 -11.25 -15.01 18.48
CA GLU A 130 -11.92 -13.98 19.26
C GLU A 130 -10.94 -12.88 19.68
N TYR A 131 -11.37 -11.62 19.56
CA TYR A 131 -10.64 -10.49 20.12
C TYR A 131 -11.02 -10.28 21.58
N THR A 132 -10.04 -10.26 22.47
CA THR A 132 -10.22 -9.99 23.89
C THR A 132 -9.53 -8.69 24.31
N THR A 133 -8.20 -8.65 24.26
CA THR A 133 -7.39 -7.47 24.59
C THR A 133 -6.28 -7.26 23.56
N PRO A 134 -5.74 -6.02 23.45
CA PRO A 134 -4.56 -5.78 22.62
C PRO A 134 -3.36 -6.66 23.02
N GLU A 135 -3.17 -6.91 24.30
CA GLU A 135 -2.07 -7.71 24.85
C GLU A 135 -2.17 -9.17 24.38
N ASN A 136 -3.36 -9.77 24.49
CA ASN A 136 -3.60 -11.12 24.02
C ASN A 136 -3.41 -11.24 22.50
N LEU A 137 -3.85 -10.24 21.74
CA LEU A 137 -3.64 -10.21 20.30
C LEU A 137 -2.16 -10.08 19.93
N LYS A 138 -1.37 -9.27 20.64
CA LYS A 138 0.09 -9.17 20.45
C LYS A 138 0.78 -10.51 20.69
N GLN A 139 0.41 -11.20 21.77
CA GLN A 139 0.92 -12.54 22.08
C GLN A 139 0.56 -13.54 20.99
N TYR A 140 -0.71 -13.54 20.55
CA TYR A 140 -1.18 -14.42 19.49
C TYR A 140 -0.41 -14.20 18.19
N ILE A 141 -0.26 -12.93 17.75
CA ILE A 141 0.47 -12.58 16.51
C ILE A 141 1.91 -13.10 16.57
N GLN A 142 2.58 -12.93 17.71
CA GLN A 142 3.97 -13.39 17.86
C GLN A 142 4.10 -14.90 17.89
N ALA A 143 3.20 -15.59 18.56
CA ALA A 143 3.20 -17.04 18.64
C ALA A 143 2.76 -17.74 17.34
N ASN A 144 1.91 -17.07 16.55
CA ASN A 144 1.27 -17.65 15.37
C ASN A 144 1.61 -16.88 14.07
N ILE A 145 2.81 -16.32 13.98
CA ILE A 145 3.19 -15.49 12.83
C ILE A 145 3.09 -16.24 11.50
N MET A 146 3.29 -17.55 11.51
CA MET A 146 3.19 -18.42 10.33
C MET A 146 1.74 -18.53 9.80
N THR A 147 0.74 -18.30 10.63
CA THR A 147 -0.68 -18.18 10.24
C THR A 147 -1.02 -16.76 9.81
N VAL A 148 -0.42 -15.77 10.45
CA VAL A 148 -0.69 -14.34 10.20
C VAL A 148 -0.11 -13.88 8.88
N LEU A 149 1.11 -14.29 8.51
CA LEU A 149 1.79 -13.85 7.28
C LEU A 149 1.02 -14.22 6.00
N PRO A 150 0.54 -15.46 5.80
CA PRO A 150 -0.26 -15.82 4.62
C PRO A 150 -1.54 -14.98 4.50
N MET A 151 -2.22 -14.72 5.60
CA MET A 151 -3.42 -13.89 5.62
C MET A 151 -3.09 -12.44 5.19
N LEU A 152 -2.06 -11.83 5.76
CA LEU A 152 -1.62 -10.49 5.40
C LEU A 152 -1.15 -10.39 3.95
N TRP A 153 -0.45 -11.41 3.45
CA TRP A 153 -0.04 -11.51 2.06
C TRP A 153 -1.24 -11.52 1.13
N LYS A 154 -2.22 -12.39 1.39
CA LYS A 154 -3.47 -12.47 0.64
C LYS A 154 -4.20 -11.11 0.59
N TYR A 155 -4.29 -10.41 1.72
CA TYR A 155 -4.96 -9.10 1.79
C TYR A 155 -4.14 -7.96 1.19
N THR A 156 -2.91 -8.21 0.73
CA THR A 156 -2.06 -7.19 0.10
C THR A 156 -1.83 -7.47 -1.38
N PHE A 157 -1.56 -8.73 -1.74
CA PHE A 157 -1.00 -9.11 -3.03
C PHE A 157 -1.88 -10.07 -3.84
N ASP A 158 -3.14 -10.27 -3.47
CA ASP A 158 -4.11 -11.06 -4.25
C ASP A 158 -4.62 -10.33 -5.50
N SER A 159 -4.26 -9.07 -5.65
CA SER A 159 -4.52 -8.25 -6.83
C SER A 159 -3.27 -7.46 -7.20
N PRO A 160 -3.11 -7.06 -8.47
CA PRO A 160 -2.09 -6.12 -8.89
C PRO A 160 -2.13 -4.82 -8.08
N ILE A 161 -0.96 -4.23 -7.89
CA ILE A 161 -0.79 -2.94 -7.21
C ILE A 161 -0.11 -1.97 -8.16
N VAL A 162 -0.67 -0.78 -8.34
CA VAL A 162 0.07 0.36 -8.86
C VAL A 162 0.61 1.15 -7.67
N TYR A 163 1.93 1.27 -7.58
CA TYR A 163 2.61 1.88 -6.45
C TYR A 163 3.39 3.11 -6.86
N TYR A 164 3.11 4.24 -6.22
CA TYR A 164 3.73 5.52 -6.47
C TYR A 164 4.56 6.02 -5.28
N VAL A 165 5.79 6.45 -5.56
CA VAL A 165 6.70 7.07 -4.58
C VAL A 165 6.96 8.51 -5.01
N LYS A 166 6.39 9.48 -4.29
CA LYS A 166 6.36 10.89 -4.70
C LYS A 166 7.75 11.54 -4.77
N ASP A 167 8.61 11.32 -3.78
CA ASP A 167 9.94 11.97 -3.71
C ASP A 167 10.88 11.55 -4.84
N THR A 168 10.74 10.34 -5.33
CA THR A 168 11.53 9.82 -6.46
C THR A 168 10.76 9.83 -7.77
N ASN A 169 9.49 10.23 -7.74
CA ASN A 169 8.57 10.16 -8.87
C ASN A 169 8.56 8.76 -9.53
N ASP A 170 8.67 7.70 -8.73
CA ASP A 170 8.75 6.32 -9.19
C ASP A 170 7.34 5.70 -9.18
N ILE A 171 6.93 5.11 -10.30
CA ILE A 171 5.65 4.40 -10.43
C ILE A 171 5.95 2.98 -10.87
N ARG A 172 5.38 2.01 -10.17
CA ARG A 172 5.56 0.58 -10.45
C ARG A 172 4.21 -0.13 -10.53
N PHE A 173 4.07 -0.98 -11.51
CA PHE A 173 3.00 -1.98 -11.54
C PHE A 173 3.57 -3.30 -10.98
N ILE A 174 2.92 -3.84 -9.96
CA ILE A 174 3.41 -4.98 -9.18
C ILE A 174 2.35 -6.08 -9.20
N THR A 175 2.73 -7.28 -9.62
CA THR A 175 1.91 -8.49 -9.51
C THR A 175 2.64 -9.54 -8.70
N ALA A 176 1.90 -10.32 -7.90
CA ALA A 176 2.44 -11.46 -7.17
C ALA A 176 2.03 -12.78 -7.80
N SER A 177 2.96 -13.73 -7.89
CA SER A 177 2.78 -15.07 -8.42
C SER A 177 2.66 -16.14 -7.33
N GLY A 178 1.85 -15.86 -6.31
CA GLY A 178 1.67 -16.77 -5.18
C GLY A 178 2.28 -16.24 -3.88
N SER A 179 2.21 -17.03 -2.82
CA SER A 179 2.74 -16.69 -1.49
C SER A 179 4.10 -17.37 -1.27
N PRO A 180 5.06 -16.71 -0.59
CA PRO A 180 6.28 -17.35 -0.16
C PRO A 180 6.04 -18.57 0.73
N ASP A 181 6.98 -19.51 0.73
CA ASP A 181 7.07 -20.49 1.80
C ASP A 181 7.63 -19.80 3.04
N TRP A 182 6.73 -19.36 3.92
CA TRP A 182 7.08 -18.63 5.13
C TRP A 182 7.96 -19.44 6.08
N SER A 183 7.88 -20.76 6.04
CA SER A 183 8.67 -21.67 6.90
C SER A 183 10.16 -21.70 6.55
N SER A 184 10.52 -21.28 5.34
CA SER A 184 11.90 -21.21 4.88
C SER A 184 12.72 -20.05 5.45
N PHE A 185 12.06 -19.16 6.23
CA PHE A 185 12.72 -17.97 6.79
C PHE A 185 12.77 -18.01 8.31
N GLN A 186 13.81 -17.39 8.86
CA GLN A 186 13.92 -17.13 10.29
C GLN A 186 13.43 -15.71 10.60
N TYR A 187 12.65 -15.57 11.67
CA TYR A 187 12.03 -14.30 12.06
C TYR A 187 12.49 -13.83 13.42
N VAL A 188 12.65 -12.51 13.56
CA VAL A 188 12.98 -11.84 14.83
C VAL A 188 12.05 -10.64 15.00
N TRP A 189 11.55 -10.45 16.20
CA TRP A 189 10.78 -9.28 16.59
C TRP A 189 11.66 -8.17 17.16
N THR A 190 11.42 -6.93 16.79
CA THR A 190 12.11 -5.78 17.42
C THR A 190 11.75 -5.66 18.89
N ARG A 191 10.53 -6.05 19.26
CA ARG A 191 10.04 -6.08 20.65
C ARG A 191 9.17 -7.31 20.84
N THR A 192 9.45 -8.10 21.86
CA THR A 192 8.59 -9.19 22.33
C THR A 192 7.34 -8.62 22.98
N HIS A 193 6.33 -9.46 23.23
CA HIS A 193 5.02 -9.03 23.76
C HIS A 193 5.16 -8.20 25.04
N ASP A 194 6.04 -8.56 25.96
CA ASP A 194 6.28 -7.85 27.22
C ASP A 194 6.79 -6.43 27.04
N LYS A 195 7.53 -6.15 25.94
CA LYS A 195 8.11 -4.84 25.61
C LYS A 195 7.40 -4.15 24.46
N TRP A 196 6.39 -4.79 23.87
CA TRP A 196 5.63 -4.24 22.78
C TRP A 196 4.54 -3.29 23.32
N THR A 197 4.88 -2.04 23.52
CA THR A 197 3.92 -1.00 23.95
C THR A 197 2.98 -0.60 22.80
N ASN A 198 3.48 0.22 21.87
CA ASN A 198 2.68 0.75 20.75
C ASN A 198 3.01 0.07 19.41
N SER A 199 4.28 -0.25 19.15
CA SER A 199 4.68 -0.85 17.86
C SER A 199 5.76 -1.90 18.04
N SER A 200 5.73 -2.91 17.17
CA SER A 200 6.81 -3.87 16.96
C SER A 200 6.93 -4.18 15.48
N SER A 201 8.15 -4.49 15.03
CA SER A 201 8.38 -4.91 13.65
C SER A 201 8.86 -6.36 13.61
N LEU A 202 8.33 -7.08 12.62
CA LEU A 202 8.84 -8.38 12.23
C LEU A 202 10.01 -8.19 11.28
N LYS A 203 11.13 -8.80 11.59
CA LYS A 203 12.31 -8.86 10.74
C LYS A 203 12.51 -10.28 10.23
N VAL A 204 13.02 -10.39 9.04
CA VAL A 204 13.52 -11.63 8.45
C VAL A 204 15.05 -11.62 8.54
N ILE A 205 15.64 -12.76 8.87
CA ILE A 205 17.09 -12.96 8.80
C ILE A 205 17.41 -13.43 7.39
N ILE A 206 18.26 -12.67 6.69
CA ILE A 206 18.77 -13.01 5.36
C ILE A 206 20.29 -13.15 5.43
N GLU A 207 20.86 -13.97 4.58
CA GLU A 207 22.30 -14.02 4.37
C GLU A 207 22.65 -13.18 3.13
N ASP A 208 23.66 -12.32 3.26
CA ASP A 208 24.20 -11.62 2.10
C ASP A 208 25.11 -12.55 1.28
N GLY A 209 25.51 -12.10 0.09
CA GLY A 209 26.37 -12.89 -0.80
C GLY A 209 27.74 -13.29 -0.21
N CYS A 210 28.08 -12.77 0.99
CA CYS A 210 29.30 -13.10 1.75
C CYS A 210 29.02 -14.01 2.95
N GLY A 211 27.78 -14.52 3.11
CA GLY A 211 27.38 -15.36 4.25
C GLY A 211 27.14 -14.57 5.55
N LYS A 212 27.15 -13.25 5.50
CA LYS A 212 26.86 -12.43 6.68
C LYS A 212 25.36 -12.33 6.91
N ARG A 213 24.93 -12.65 8.11
CA ARG A 213 23.53 -12.53 8.53
C ARG A 213 23.14 -11.07 8.71
N LYS A 214 21.99 -10.70 8.15
CA LYS A 214 21.39 -9.37 8.25
C LYS A 214 19.90 -9.47 8.59
N GLU A 215 19.47 -8.64 9.53
CA GLU A 215 18.07 -8.53 9.88
C GLU A 215 17.41 -7.42 9.06
N GLU A 216 16.35 -7.74 8.33
CA GLU A 216 15.59 -6.80 7.52
C GLU A 216 14.13 -6.73 7.97
N SER A 217 13.68 -5.55 8.38
CA SER A 217 12.30 -5.33 8.81
C SER A 217 11.36 -5.38 7.61
N ILE A 218 10.46 -6.35 7.57
CA ILE A 218 9.50 -6.55 6.48
C ILE A 218 8.10 -6.06 6.81
N LEU A 219 7.72 -6.10 8.09
CA LEU A 219 6.36 -5.84 8.53
C LEU A 219 6.38 -5.07 9.85
N GLU A 220 5.45 -4.14 10.01
CA GLU A 220 5.25 -3.39 11.25
C GLU A 220 3.82 -3.57 11.72
N PHE A 221 3.66 -3.78 13.02
CA PHE A 221 2.39 -3.73 13.73
C PHE A 221 2.37 -2.56 14.69
N GLN A 222 1.31 -1.77 14.68
CA GLN A 222 1.07 -0.67 15.61
C GLN A 222 -0.30 -0.81 16.25
N PHE A 223 -0.41 -0.56 17.56
CA PHE A 223 -1.67 -0.49 18.29
C PHE A 223 -1.88 0.93 18.78
N HIS A 224 -2.94 1.57 18.32
CA HIS A 224 -3.32 2.93 18.70
C HIS A 224 -4.34 2.88 19.83
N THR A 225 -3.87 2.89 21.09
CA THR A 225 -4.73 2.75 22.26
C THR A 225 -5.39 4.05 22.72
N LYS A 226 -4.83 5.22 22.36
CA LYS A 226 -5.25 6.51 22.92
C LYS A 226 -6.31 7.26 22.12
N SER A 227 -6.36 7.16 20.78
CA SER A 227 -7.22 8.05 19.99
C SER A 227 -8.16 7.37 19.01
N ARG A 228 -7.80 6.21 18.47
CA ARG A 228 -8.58 5.56 17.41
C ARG A 228 -8.98 4.12 17.69
N GLN A 229 -8.44 3.52 18.74
CA GLN A 229 -8.63 2.10 19.10
C GLN A 229 -8.50 1.15 17.89
N ASN A 230 -7.61 1.49 16.96
CA ASN A 230 -7.32 0.69 15.78
C ASN A 230 -5.89 0.17 15.82
N MET A 231 -5.64 -0.87 15.04
CA MET A 231 -4.30 -1.32 14.75
C MET A 231 -3.90 -0.90 13.33
N ALA A 232 -2.60 -0.73 13.11
CA ALA A 232 -2.06 -0.57 11.78
C ALA A 232 -1.03 -1.66 11.52
N VAL A 233 -1.18 -2.35 10.40
CA VAL A 233 -0.24 -3.34 9.88
C VAL A 233 0.28 -2.85 8.55
N ARG A 234 1.61 -2.86 8.36
CA ARG A 234 2.21 -2.28 7.16
C ARG A 234 3.43 -3.05 6.71
N TRP A 235 3.47 -3.42 5.44
CA TRP A 235 4.64 -3.97 4.78
C TRP A 235 5.65 -2.88 4.42
N THR A 236 6.94 -3.11 4.63
CA THR A 236 8.02 -2.29 4.07
C THR A 236 8.25 -2.73 2.63
N ILE A 237 7.51 -2.10 1.69
CA ILE A 237 7.31 -2.63 0.33
C ILE A 237 8.61 -2.90 -0.43
N ASP A 238 9.57 -1.96 -0.43
CA ASP A 238 10.83 -2.16 -1.17
C ASP A 238 11.65 -3.36 -0.66
N LYS A 239 11.59 -3.62 0.66
CA LYS A 239 12.25 -4.79 1.27
C LYS A 239 11.54 -6.07 0.91
N VAL A 240 10.21 -6.06 0.96
CA VAL A 240 9.38 -7.22 0.57
C VAL A 240 9.64 -7.60 -0.88
N LEU A 241 9.60 -6.64 -1.81
CA LEU A 241 9.88 -6.87 -3.23
C LEU A 241 11.28 -7.43 -3.47
N ARG A 242 12.27 -6.98 -2.70
CA ARG A 242 13.65 -7.45 -2.82
C ARG A 242 13.86 -8.86 -2.23
N ILE A 243 13.34 -9.08 -1.01
CA ILE A 243 13.57 -10.34 -0.28
C ILE A 243 12.80 -11.48 -0.92
N PHE A 244 11.58 -11.22 -1.36
CA PHE A 244 10.69 -12.19 -1.98
C PHE A 244 10.61 -12.01 -3.50
N SER A 245 11.68 -11.55 -4.14
CA SER A 245 11.70 -11.16 -5.56
C SER A 245 11.20 -12.26 -6.52
N GLY A 246 11.42 -13.52 -6.21
CA GLY A 246 10.91 -14.65 -6.98
C GLY A 246 9.38 -14.78 -7.02
N HIS A 247 8.68 -14.05 -6.15
CA HIS A 247 7.21 -14.02 -6.09
C HIS A 247 6.60 -12.79 -6.74
N PHE A 248 7.39 -11.90 -7.33
CA PHE A 248 6.88 -10.67 -7.92
C PHE A 248 7.33 -10.46 -9.35
N THR A 249 6.44 -9.92 -10.16
CA THR A 249 6.76 -9.22 -11.39
C THR A 249 6.57 -7.73 -11.14
N VAL A 250 7.59 -6.93 -11.43
CA VAL A 250 7.60 -5.47 -11.23
C VAL A 250 7.91 -4.79 -12.55
N VAL A 251 6.99 -3.96 -13.02
CA VAL A 251 7.14 -3.15 -14.23
C VAL A 251 7.20 -1.68 -13.83
N SER A 252 8.26 -0.96 -14.21
CA SER A 252 8.34 0.50 -14.04
C SER A 252 7.49 1.18 -15.12
N LEU A 253 6.65 2.13 -14.72
CA LEU A 253 5.77 2.91 -15.60
C LEU A 253 6.37 4.28 -15.94
#